data_3431e0cb3a6142630259ca8d8b571f08
#
_entry.id   3431e0cb3a6142630259ca8d8b571f08
#
_cell.length_a   1.000
_cell.length_b   1.000
_cell.length_c   1.000
_cell.angle_alpha   90.00
_cell.angle_beta   90.00
_cell.angle_gamma   90.00
#
_symmetry.space_group_name_H-M   'P 1'
#
loop_
_entity.id
_entity.type
_entity.pdbx_description
1 polymer ?
#
loop_
_entity_poly.entity_id
_entity_poly.type
_entity_poly.pdbx_seq_one_letter_code
_entity_poly.pdbx_strand_id
1 'polypeptide(L)'
;MYSEYEIFGTNQQMRKVIEQACERLMETYGLRHVELDILYLISHEKQKDTAKDLIEIQHLSKAHISKSVDNLKQHGYIELVADEADHRKIHIRMTGKEKPVLEEFEQIRADILERLFAGVTEEERSCL
;
A
#
# COMPACT_ATOMS: atom_id res chain seq x y z
N MET A 1 -4.27 4.80 18.80
CA MET A 1 -3.49 3.62 18.38
C MET A 1 -3.10 3.75 16.93
N TYR A 2 -1.84 3.53 16.61
CA TYR A 2 -1.37 3.64 15.24
C TYR A 2 -1.82 2.45 14.41
N SER A 3 -2.16 2.68 13.14
CA SER A 3 -2.40 1.60 12.20
C SER A 3 -1.07 0.89 11.91
N GLU A 4 -1.15 -0.35 11.44
CA GLU A 4 0.05 -1.10 11.05
C GLU A 4 0.86 -0.34 9.99
N TYR A 5 0.17 0.30 9.07
CA TYR A 5 0.80 1.11 8.03
C TYR A 5 1.57 2.28 8.62
N GLU A 6 1.00 2.98 9.61
CA GLU A 6 1.68 4.09 10.28
C GLU A 6 2.91 3.64 11.05
N ILE A 7 2.84 2.49 11.75
CA ILE A 7 3.98 1.93 12.46
C ILE A 7 5.14 1.65 11.50
N PHE A 8 4.87 1.00 10.38
CA PHE A 8 5.89 0.70 9.39
C PHE A 8 6.37 1.93 8.64
N GLY A 9 5.49 2.90 8.41
CA GLY A 9 5.82 4.14 7.69
C GLY A 9 6.73 5.09 8.45
N THR A 10 6.70 5.06 9.78
CA THR A 10 7.51 5.98 10.61
C THR A 10 8.92 5.47 10.87
N ASN A 11 9.19 4.18 10.66
CA ASN A 11 10.50 3.59 10.90
C ASN A 11 11.15 3.17 9.57
N GLN A 12 12.22 3.89 9.19
CA GLN A 12 12.93 3.65 7.94
C GLN A 12 13.55 2.25 7.87
N GLN A 13 14.05 1.72 8.99
CA GLN A 13 14.61 0.38 9.01
C GLN A 13 13.55 -0.68 8.75
N MET A 14 12.40 -0.52 9.36
CA MET A 14 11.27 -1.42 9.15
C MET A 14 10.77 -1.35 7.71
N ARG A 15 10.73 -0.15 7.14
CA ARG A 15 10.36 0.04 5.75
C ARG A 15 11.30 -0.72 4.82
N LYS A 16 12.61 -0.67 5.07
CA LYS A 16 13.61 -1.42 4.29
C LYS A 16 13.41 -2.91 4.40
N VAL A 17 13.10 -3.43 5.59
CA VAL A 17 12.82 -4.86 5.80
C VAL A 17 11.63 -5.29 4.96
N ILE A 18 10.57 -4.50 4.96
CA ILE A 18 9.36 -4.78 4.17
C ILE A 18 9.67 -4.72 2.67
N GLU A 19 10.40 -3.71 2.23
CA GLU A 19 10.80 -3.57 0.83
C GLU A 19 11.61 -4.77 0.35
N GLN A 20 12.58 -5.23 1.15
CA GLN A 20 13.38 -6.40 0.82
C GLN A 20 12.54 -7.67 0.76
N ALA A 21 11.64 -7.84 1.72
CA ALA A 21 10.75 -8.99 1.74
C ALA A 21 9.79 -9.00 0.55
N CYS A 22 9.40 -7.83 0.06
CA CYS A 22 8.50 -7.67 -1.07
C CYS A 22 9.21 -7.64 -2.42
N GLU A 23 10.55 -7.66 -2.45
CA GLU A 23 11.32 -7.55 -3.69
C GLU A 23 10.92 -8.60 -4.72
N ARG A 24 10.80 -9.85 -4.30
CA ARG A 24 10.39 -10.96 -5.18
C ARG A 24 8.97 -10.76 -5.70
N LEU A 25 8.08 -10.30 -4.84
CA LEU A 25 6.70 -9.99 -5.21
C LEU A 25 6.66 -8.88 -6.28
N MET A 26 7.43 -7.83 -6.06
CA MET A 26 7.53 -6.72 -7.00
C MET A 26 8.08 -7.17 -8.37
N GLU A 27 9.10 -8.01 -8.37
CA GLU A 27 9.66 -8.57 -9.60
C GLU A 27 8.65 -9.44 -10.34
N THR A 28 7.95 -10.31 -9.59
CA THR A 28 6.97 -11.23 -10.16
C THR A 28 5.84 -10.50 -10.87
N TYR A 29 5.35 -9.42 -10.29
CA TYR A 29 4.20 -8.69 -10.82
C TYR A 29 4.56 -7.40 -11.57
N GLY A 30 5.85 -7.06 -11.64
CA GLY A 30 6.30 -5.84 -12.31
C GLY A 30 5.85 -4.56 -11.64
N LEU A 31 5.73 -4.57 -10.31
CA LEU A 31 5.28 -3.44 -9.52
C LEU A 31 6.41 -2.83 -8.71
N ARG A 32 6.33 -1.53 -8.48
CA ARG A 32 7.21 -0.80 -7.58
C ARG A 32 6.59 -0.74 -6.20
N HIS A 33 7.42 -0.43 -5.21
CA HIS A 33 6.96 -0.33 -3.82
C HIS A 33 5.81 0.67 -3.65
N VAL A 34 5.91 1.85 -4.27
CA VAL A 34 4.86 2.87 -4.22
C VAL A 34 3.54 2.35 -4.80
N GLU A 35 3.62 1.56 -5.86
CA GLU A 35 2.45 0.97 -6.51
C GLU A 35 1.76 -0.05 -5.61
N LEU A 36 2.54 -0.88 -4.91
CA LEU A 36 1.99 -1.80 -3.90
C LEU A 36 1.31 -1.03 -2.78
N ASP A 37 1.94 0.03 -2.29
CA ASP A 37 1.37 0.88 -1.24
C ASP A 37 0.04 1.49 -1.68
N ILE A 38 -0.05 1.95 -2.92
CA ILE A 38 -1.28 2.52 -3.46
C ILE A 38 -2.40 1.48 -3.47
N LEU A 39 -2.11 0.28 -3.98
CA LEU A 39 -3.10 -0.81 -3.99
C LEU A 39 -3.56 -1.15 -2.58
N TYR A 40 -2.63 -1.25 -1.65
CA TYR A 40 -2.93 -1.55 -0.25
C TYR A 40 -3.80 -0.47 0.40
N LEU A 41 -3.43 0.80 0.22
CA LEU A 41 -4.17 1.93 0.79
C LEU A 41 -5.60 2.02 0.27
N ILE A 42 -5.78 1.89 -1.03
CA ILE A 42 -7.12 1.95 -1.63
C ILE A 42 -7.97 0.77 -1.16
N SER A 43 -7.38 -0.40 -0.98
CA SER A 43 -8.12 -1.56 -0.49
C SER A 43 -8.61 -1.40 0.94
N HIS A 44 -7.91 -0.64 1.77
CA HIS A 44 -8.23 -0.42 3.19
C HIS A 44 -8.95 0.90 3.46
N GLU A 45 -8.66 1.93 2.68
CA GLU A 45 -9.21 3.28 2.83
C GLU A 45 -10.10 3.63 1.64
N LYS A 46 -11.21 2.92 1.50
CA LYS A 46 -12.09 3.02 0.31
C LYS A 46 -12.64 4.42 0.05
N GLN A 47 -12.74 5.25 1.07
CA GLN A 47 -13.22 6.63 0.92
C GLN A 47 -12.14 7.59 0.43
N LYS A 48 -10.88 7.17 0.48
CA LYS A 48 -9.72 7.98 0.06
C LYS A 48 -9.12 7.39 -1.22
N ASP A 49 -9.84 7.51 -2.29
CA ASP A 49 -9.54 6.84 -3.56
C ASP A 49 -9.17 7.78 -4.69
N THR A 50 -8.75 9.00 -4.37
CA THR A 50 -8.29 9.96 -5.38
C THR A 50 -6.78 10.15 -5.33
N ALA A 51 -6.19 10.65 -6.43
CA ALA A 51 -4.77 10.97 -6.45
C ALA A 51 -4.39 11.99 -5.37
N LYS A 52 -5.27 12.96 -5.12
CA LYS A 52 -5.08 13.96 -4.06
C LYS A 52 -4.96 13.31 -2.69
N ASP A 53 -5.84 12.34 -2.39
CA ASP A 53 -5.80 11.59 -1.13
C ASP A 53 -4.47 10.85 -0.98
N LEU A 54 -3.99 10.22 -2.05
CA LEU A 54 -2.73 9.48 -2.04
C LEU A 54 -1.53 10.40 -1.80
N ILE A 55 -1.54 11.58 -2.40
CA ILE A 55 -0.48 12.59 -2.19
C ILE A 55 -0.43 12.97 -0.70
N GLU A 56 -1.57 13.23 -0.09
CA GLU A 56 -1.66 13.59 1.32
C GLU A 56 -1.19 12.47 2.25
N ILE A 57 -1.57 11.23 1.97
CA ILE A 57 -1.22 10.09 2.81
C ILE A 57 0.26 9.73 2.67
N GLN A 58 0.78 9.67 1.46
CA GLN A 58 2.13 9.18 1.20
C GLN A 58 3.19 10.28 1.21
N HIS A 59 2.80 11.55 1.23
CA HIS A 59 3.72 12.69 1.21
C HIS A 59 4.67 12.67 0.01
N LEU A 60 4.19 12.16 -1.12
CA LEU A 60 4.93 12.13 -2.38
C LEU A 60 4.46 13.24 -3.30
N SER A 61 5.29 13.57 -4.31
CA SER A 61 4.94 14.59 -5.28
C SER A 61 3.77 14.14 -6.16
N LYS A 62 3.03 15.11 -6.68
CA LYS A 62 1.95 14.86 -7.64
C LYS A 62 2.45 14.07 -8.86
N ALA A 63 3.63 14.42 -9.37
CA ALA A 63 4.23 13.74 -10.51
C ALA A 63 4.52 12.27 -10.20
N HIS A 64 5.03 11.97 -9.02
CA HIS A 64 5.33 10.61 -8.59
C HIS A 64 4.06 9.76 -8.50
N ILE A 65 3.02 10.31 -7.85
CA ILE A 65 1.73 9.62 -7.70
C ILE A 65 1.08 9.41 -9.08
N SER A 66 1.07 10.43 -9.94
CA SER A 66 0.49 10.33 -11.29
C SER A 66 1.15 9.24 -12.11
N LYS A 67 2.48 9.15 -12.06
CA LYS A 67 3.24 8.12 -12.77
C LYS A 67 2.89 6.72 -12.26
N SER A 68 2.82 6.55 -10.95
CA SER A 68 2.48 5.27 -10.33
C SER A 68 1.05 4.85 -10.65
N VAL A 69 0.12 5.77 -10.62
CA VAL A 69 -1.29 5.52 -10.99
C VAL A 69 -1.39 5.12 -12.46
N ASP A 70 -0.67 5.81 -13.35
CA ASP A 70 -0.64 5.46 -14.78
C ASP A 70 -0.09 4.06 -15.00
N ASN A 71 0.99 3.68 -14.32
CA ASN A 71 1.56 2.33 -14.40
C ASN A 71 0.56 1.26 -13.95
N LEU A 72 -0.11 1.50 -12.83
CA LEU A 72 -1.14 0.57 -12.33
C LEU A 72 -2.30 0.42 -13.32
N LYS A 73 -2.71 1.52 -13.94
CA LYS A 73 -3.76 1.51 -14.96
C LYS A 73 -3.33 0.71 -16.18
N GLN A 74 -2.11 0.94 -16.68
CA GLN A 74 -1.56 0.23 -17.84
C GLN A 74 -1.46 -1.28 -17.60
N HIS A 75 -1.13 -1.67 -16.37
CA HIS A 75 -1.05 -3.09 -16.00
C HIS A 75 -2.40 -3.71 -15.67
N GLY A 76 -3.48 -2.93 -15.74
CA GLY A 76 -4.83 -3.43 -15.55
C GLY A 76 -5.25 -3.66 -14.10
N TYR A 77 -4.53 -3.10 -13.13
CA TYR A 77 -4.88 -3.25 -11.70
C TYR A 77 -5.96 -2.27 -11.26
N ILE A 78 -6.04 -1.13 -11.91
CA ILE A 78 -6.99 -0.07 -11.56
C ILE A 78 -7.70 0.49 -12.78
N GLU A 79 -8.84 1.12 -12.52
CA GLU A 79 -9.59 1.93 -13.47
C GLU A 79 -9.78 3.32 -12.87
N LEU A 80 -9.87 4.32 -13.73
CA LEU A 80 -10.17 5.68 -13.33
C LEU A 80 -11.61 6.01 -13.69
N VAL A 81 -12.39 6.42 -12.69
CA VAL A 81 -13.82 6.68 -12.85
C VAL A 81 -14.15 8.08 -12.35
N ALA A 82 -14.74 8.90 -13.22
CA ALA A 82 -15.18 10.24 -12.83
C ALA A 82 -16.32 10.17 -11.82
N ASP A 83 -16.28 11.07 -10.82
CA ASP A 83 -17.36 11.19 -9.85
C ASP A 83 -18.65 11.65 -10.55
N GLU A 84 -19.78 11.07 -10.19
CA GLU A 84 -21.07 11.40 -10.81
C GLU A 84 -21.49 12.84 -10.54
N ALA A 85 -21.24 13.34 -9.34
CA ALA A 85 -21.61 14.70 -8.93
C ALA A 85 -20.59 15.75 -9.37
N ASP A 86 -19.30 15.41 -9.39
CA ASP A 86 -18.21 16.33 -9.75
C ASP A 86 -17.24 15.63 -10.71
N HIS A 87 -17.40 15.84 -12.00
CA HIS A 87 -16.58 15.20 -13.04
C HIS A 87 -15.10 15.56 -12.99
N ARG A 88 -14.72 16.57 -12.22
CA ARG A 88 -13.31 16.94 -12.01
C ARG A 88 -12.64 16.01 -11.00
N LYS A 89 -13.42 15.32 -10.19
CA LYS A 89 -12.94 14.37 -9.21
C LYS A 89 -12.89 12.99 -9.84
N ILE A 90 -11.71 12.36 -9.82
CA ILE A 90 -11.50 11.05 -10.41
C ILE A 90 -11.21 10.03 -9.31
N HIS A 91 -12.00 8.98 -9.28
CA HIS A 91 -11.85 7.87 -8.35
C HIS A 91 -10.98 6.77 -8.94
N ILE A 92 -10.15 6.17 -8.12
CA ILE A 92 -9.32 5.03 -8.48
C ILE A 92 -10.03 3.78 -7.99
N ARG A 93 -10.39 2.90 -8.91
CA ARG A 93 -11.10 1.67 -8.58
C ARG A 93 -10.28 0.44 -8.93
N MET A 94 -10.31 -0.55 -8.06
CA MET A 94 -9.66 -1.83 -8.28
C MET A 94 -10.43 -2.66 -9.31
N THR A 95 -9.69 -3.38 -10.17
CA THR A 95 -10.29 -4.24 -11.19
C THR A 95 -10.54 -5.67 -10.72
N GLY A 96 -9.88 -6.07 -9.64
CA GLY A 96 -9.85 -7.46 -9.16
C GLY A 96 -8.55 -8.18 -9.46
N LYS A 97 -7.78 -7.71 -10.42
CA LYS A 97 -6.47 -8.29 -10.76
C LYS A 97 -5.47 -8.18 -9.60
N GLU A 98 -5.67 -7.21 -8.71
CA GLU A 98 -4.82 -6.94 -7.55
C GLU A 98 -4.96 -8.00 -6.44
N LYS A 99 -6.01 -8.79 -6.44
CA LYS A 99 -6.29 -9.73 -5.34
C LYS A 99 -5.15 -10.68 -5.01
N PRO A 100 -4.57 -11.41 -5.97
CA PRO A 100 -3.42 -12.28 -5.66
C PRO A 100 -2.21 -11.51 -5.15
N VAL A 101 -1.97 -10.31 -5.71
CA VAL A 101 -0.85 -9.45 -5.28
C VAL A 101 -1.03 -9.04 -3.82
N LEU A 102 -2.23 -8.57 -3.46
CA LEU A 102 -2.52 -8.12 -2.10
C LEU A 102 -2.54 -9.28 -1.11
N GLU A 103 -3.00 -10.46 -1.50
CA GLU A 103 -2.95 -11.65 -0.65
C GLU A 103 -1.51 -12.00 -0.30
N GLU A 104 -0.61 -12.03 -1.28
CA GLU A 104 0.81 -12.29 -1.04
C GLU A 104 1.46 -11.19 -0.21
N PHE A 105 1.11 -9.93 -0.47
CA PHE A 105 1.60 -8.79 0.30
C PHE A 105 1.16 -8.86 1.77
N GLU A 106 -0.11 -9.18 2.01
CA GLU A 106 -0.64 -9.37 3.36
C GLU A 106 0.07 -10.50 4.10
N GLN A 107 0.37 -11.59 3.41
CA GLN A 107 1.08 -12.73 4.00
C GLN A 107 2.51 -12.34 4.40
N ILE A 108 3.20 -11.60 3.55
CA ILE A 108 4.55 -11.09 3.85
C ILE A 108 4.51 -10.18 5.07
N ARG A 109 3.53 -9.28 5.13
CA ARG A 109 3.35 -8.39 6.27
C ARG A 109 3.09 -9.15 7.56
N ALA A 110 2.19 -10.13 7.51
CA ALA A 110 1.85 -10.95 8.67
C ALA A 110 3.07 -11.71 9.19
N ASP A 111 3.88 -12.27 8.28
CA ASP A 111 5.10 -12.98 8.63
C ASP A 111 6.13 -12.06 9.30
N ILE A 112 6.29 -10.85 8.79
CA ILE A 112 7.20 -9.86 9.37
C ILE A 112 6.74 -9.46 10.77
N LEU A 113 5.45 -9.19 10.94
CA LEU A 113 4.88 -8.86 12.25
C LEU A 113 5.09 -9.99 13.25
N GLU A 114 4.84 -11.22 12.84
CA GLU A 114 5.04 -12.39 13.68
C GLU A 114 6.50 -12.50 14.14
N ARG A 115 7.45 -12.32 13.23
CA ARG A 115 8.88 -12.35 13.56
C ARG A 115 9.29 -11.24 14.52
N LEU A 116 8.73 -10.04 14.33
CA LEU A 116 8.98 -8.92 15.23
C LEU A 116 8.49 -9.19 16.64
N PHE A 117 7.27 -9.70 16.76
CA PHE A 117 6.70 -10.00 18.06
C PHE A 117 7.27 -11.26 18.70
N ALA A 118 7.81 -12.18 17.89
CA ALA A 118 8.49 -13.39 18.41
C ALA A 118 9.76 -13.05 19.19
N GLY A 119 10.41 -11.92 18.87
CA GLY A 119 11.58 -11.44 19.60
C GLY A 119 11.26 -10.64 20.86
N VAL A 120 9.98 -10.41 21.15
CA VAL A 120 9.52 -9.62 22.30
C VAL A 120 9.03 -10.59 23.38
N THR A 121 9.45 -10.38 24.63
CA THR A 121 9.00 -11.21 25.77
C THR A 121 7.51 -10.96 26.05
N GLU A 122 6.87 -11.92 26.72
CA GLU A 122 5.47 -11.75 27.14
C GLU A 122 5.26 -10.49 27.97
N GLU A 123 6.20 -10.19 28.86
CA GLU A 123 6.17 -8.99 29.69
C GLU A 123 6.21 -7.73 28.84
N GLU A 124 7.07 -7.70 27.82
CA GLU A 124 7.16 -6.59 26.89
C GLU A 124 5.90 -6.46 26.05
N ARG A 125 5.33 -7.58 25.61
CA ARG A 125 4.07 -7.59 24.86
C ARG A 125 2.91 -7.02 25.65
N SER A 126 2.85 -7.30 26.95
CA SER A 126 1.79 -6.77 27.79
C SER A 126 1.89 -5.26 28.00
N CYS A 127 3.06 -4.67 27.77
CA CYS A 127 3.27 -3.24 27.80
C CYS A 127 2.97 -2.54 26.47
N LEU A 128 2.79 -3.30 25.41
CA LEU A 128 2.45 -2.77 24.11
C LEU A 128 0.95 -2.66 23.93
#